data_f653ee794af7c9542423aacdbde7449b
#
_entry.id   f653ee794af7c9542423aacdbde7449b
#
_cell.length_a   1.000
_cell.length_b   1.000
_cell.length_c   1.000
_cell.angle_alpha   90.00
_cell.angle_beta   90.00
_cell.angle_gamma   90.00
#
_symmetry.space_group_name_H-M   'P 1'
#
loop_
_entity.id
_entity.type
_entity.pdbx_description
1 polymer ?
#
loop_
_entity_poly.entity_id
_entity_poly.type
_entity_poly.pdbx_seq_one_letter_code
_entity_poly.pdbx_strand_id
1 'polypeptide(L)'
;DLIIRSGHNIDPKTIEDALGAHPAVQLCAAVGAPDAYAGELPVVFATLRPGASASAEELMTFTAQHVDEAPAKPKAITVIEQMPMTNVGKIYKPALRVLASAQVAQALVDAARLALGTDPAARVEVLSDEATGITVNIDAAVPQAAQLQARLQEVLAPLPVKTRVTLGH
;
A
#
# COMPACT_ATOMS: atom_id res chain seq x y z
N ASP A 1 -5.86 -13.17 9.89
CA ASP A 1 -6.25 -12.36 8.71
C ASP A 1 -5.49 -12.85 7.48
N LEU A 2 -6.16 -13.64 6.63
CA LEU A 2 -5.57 -14.10 5.37
C LEU A 2 -5.53 -12.97 4.34
N ILE A 3 -4.53 -12.99 3.46
CA ILE A 3 -4.48 -12.16 2.26
C ILE A 3 -5.05 -12.98 1.11
N ILE A 4 -6.09 -12.47 0.42
CA ILE A 4 -6.78 -13.18 -0.64
C ILE A 4 -6.35 -12.65 -2.00
N ARG A 5 -5.43 -13.36 -2.65
CA ARG A 5 -4.90 -13.02 -3.96
C ARG A 5 -5.44 -13.98 -5.02
N SER A 6 -6.28 -13.50 -5.93
CA SER A 6 -6.87 -14.30 -7.03
C SER A 6 -7.45 -15.64 -6.56
N GLY A 7 -8.11 -15.65 -5.38
CA GLY A 7 -8.66 -16.84 -4.75
C GLY A 7 -7.68 -17.68 -3.93
N HIS A 8 -6.37 -17.35 -3.92
CA HIS A 8 -5.41 -17.98 -3.01
C HIS A 8 -5.44 -17.34 -1.64
N ASN A 9 -5.60 -18.17 -0.62
CA ASN A 9 -5.52 -17.76 0.78
C ASN A 9 -4.07 -17.79 1.24
N ILE A 10 -3.45 -16.63 1.37
CA ILE A 10 -2.06 -16.49 1.80
C ILE A 10 -2.04 -16.20 3.30
N ASP A 11 -1.30 -17.03 4.05
CA ASP A 11 -1.03 -16.76 5.46
C ASP A 11 0.06 -15.67 5.58
N PRO A 12 -0.26 -14.50 6.13
CA PRO A 12 0.73 -13.44 6.34
C PRO A 12 1.93 -13.89 7.16
N LYS A 13 1.73 -14.85 8.06
CA LYS A 13 2.80 -15.36 8.93
C LYS A 13 3.96 -15.97 8.14
N THR A 14 3.69 -16.64 7.03
CA THR A 14 4.73 -17.19 6.16
C THR A 14 5.68 -16.10 5.66
N ILE A 15 5.11 -14.95 5.28
CA ILE A 15 5.90 -13.81 4.78
C ILE A 15 6.63 -13.13 5.95
N GLU A 16 5.94 -12.96 7.08
CA GLU A 16 6.49 -12.33 8.29
C GLU A 16 7.66 -13.13 8.87
N ASP A 17 7.54 -14.46 8.93
CA ASP A 17 8.62 -15.34 9.40
C ASP A 17 9.83 -15.28 8.45
N ALA A 18 9.61 -15.24 7.14
CA ALA A 18 10.66 -15.13 6.14
C ALA A 18 11.44 -13.80 6.29
N LEU A 19 10.73 -12.66 6.31
CA LEU A 19 11.38 -11.36 6.45
C LEU A 19 11.94 -11.13 7.84
N GLY A 20 11.29 -11.63 8.89
CA GLY A 20 11.74 -11.53 10.27
C GLY A 20 13.08 -12.19 10.54
N ALA A 21 13.51 -13.13 9.68
CA ALA A 21 14.83 -13.74 9.74
C ALA A 21 15.96 -12.82 9.26
N HIS A 22 15.64 -11.71 8.60
CA HIS A 22 16.65 -10.75 8.14
C HIS A 22 17.27 -10.00 9.32
N PRO A 23 18.62 -9.95 9.46
CA PRO A 23 19.29 -9.41 10.65
C PRO A 23 18.99 -7.94 10.93
N ALA A 24 18.68 -7.13 9.91
CA ALA A 24 18.36 -5.71 10.07
C ALA A 24 16.91 -5.45 10.50
N VAL A 25 16.00 -6.42 10.37
CA VAL A 25 14.58 -6.24 10.66
C VAL A 25 14.29 -6.40 12.15
N GLN A 26 13.57 -5.44 12.72
CA GLN A 26 13.11 -5.49 14.11
C GLN A 26 11.69 -6.05 14.20
N LEU A 27 10.75 -5.44 13.48
CA LEU A 27 9.36 -5.88 13.38
C LEU A 27 8.94 -5.87 11.91
N CYS A 28 8.08 -6.79 11.53
CA CYS A 28 7.43 -6.75 10.23
C CYS A 28 6.01 -7.30 10.29
N ALA A 29 5.18 -6.82 9.39
CA ALA A 29 3.81 -7.31 9.23
C ALA A 29 3.41 -7.29 7.75
N ALA A 30 2.81 -8.37 7.30
CA ALA A 30 2.26 -8.51 5.97
C ALA A 30 0.75 -8.23 6.00
N VAL A 31 0.28 -7.46 5.03
CA VAL A 31 -1.13 -7.14 4.81
C VAL A 31 -1.48 -7.21 3.32
N GLY A 32 -2.77 -7.32 3.01
CA GLY A 32 -3.27 -7.18 1.64
C GLY A 32 -3.38 -5.72 1.24
N ALA A 33 -2.72 -5.33 0.14
CA ALA A 33 -2.98 -4.07 -0.54
C ALA A 33 -4.08 -4.28 -1.58
N PRO A 34 -5.01 -3.33 -1.77
CA PRO A 34 -6.08 -3.49 -2.74
C PRO A 34 -5.53 -3.52 -4.17
N ASP A 35 -6.04 -4.44 -4.98
CA ASP A 35 -5.68 -4.60 -6.38
C ASP A 35 -6.92 -4.87 -7.25
N ALA A 36 -6.98 -4.22 -8.42
CA ALA A 36 -8.14 -4.28 -9.31
C ALA A 36 -8.38 -5.68 -9.93
N TYR A 37 -7.34 -6.50 -10.06
CA TYR A 37 -7.41 -7.81 -10.72
C TYR A 37 -7.30 -8.97 -9.74
N ALA A 38 -6.40 -8.87 -8.78
CA ALA A 38 -6.12 -9.93 -7.83
C ALA A 38 -6.99 -9.87 -6.57
N GLY A 39 -7.74 -8.78 -6.37
CA GLY A 39 -8.41 -8.47 -5.12
C GLY A 39 -7.43 -7.86 -4.12
N GLU A 40 -6.47 -8.65 -3.65
CA GLU A 40 -5.38 -8.18 -2.79
C GLU A 40 -4.02 -8.67 -3.31
N LEU A 41 -2.98 -7.86 -3.06
CA LEU A 41 -1.59 -8.24 -3.24
C LEU A 41 -0.86 -8.16 -1.89
N PRO A 42 -0.01 -9.14 -1.55
CA PRO A 42 0.74 -9.10 -0.31
C PRO A 42 1.78 -7.97 -0.35
N VAL A 43 1.75 -7.12 0.67
CA VAL A 43 2.76 -6.08 0.93
C VAL A 43 3.19 -6.16 2.38
N VAL A 44 4.40 -5.68 2.67
CA VAL A 44 4.98 -5.76 4.02
C VAL A 44 5.42 -4.39 4.49
N PHE A 45 5.15 -4.11 5.75
CA PHE A 45 5.74 -2.99 6.48
C PHE A 45 6.76 -3.52 7.48
N ALA A 46 7.92 -2.90 7.53
CA ALA A 46 9.01 -3.32 8.42
C ALA A 46 9.63 -2.13 9.14
N THR A 47 10.07 -2.36 10.37
CA THR A 47 10.96 -1.46 11.09
C THR A 47 12.34 -2.10 11.20
N LEU A 48 13.38 -1.28 11.17
CA LEU A 48 14.75 -1.74 11.30
C LEU A 48 15.23 -1.63 12.74
N ARG A 49 16.15 -2.51 13.11
CA ARG A 49 16.83 -2.42 14.41
C ARG A 49 17.61 -1.11 14.53
N PRO A 50 17.77 -0.56 15.74
CA PRO A 50 18.58 0.64 15.95
C PRO A 50 19.98 0.47 15.36
N GLY A 51 20.42 1.45 14.54
CA GLY A 51 21.72 1.43 13.88
C GLY A 51 21.85 0.51 12.66
N ALA A 52 20.82 -0.30 12.34
CA ALA A 52 20.79 -1.11 11.14
C ALA A 52 20.30 -0.31 9.94
N SER A 53 20.74 -0.71 8.75
CA SER A 53 20.26 -0.19 7.48
C SER A 53 19.99 -1.35 6.52
N ALA A 54 18.92 -1.26 5.77
CA ALA A 54 18.61 -2.14 4.64
C ALA A 54 17.68 -1.40 3.69
N SER A 55 17.88 -1.56 2.39
CA SER A 55 16.98 -1.02 1.39
C SER A 55 15.73 -1.90 1.22
N ALA A 56 14.64 -1.32 0.73
CA ALA A 56 13.45 -2.09 0.38
C ALA A 56 13.75 -3.19 -0.65
N GLU A 57 14.63 -2.93 -1.62
CA GLU A 57 15.06 -3.88 -2.64
C GLU A 57 15.82 -5.06 -2.03
N GLU A 58 16.74 -4.79 -1.11
CA GLU A 58 17.47 -5.82 -0.36
C GLU A 58 16.54 -6.72 0.44
N LEU A 59 15.59 -6.13 1.16
CA LEU A 59 14.58 -6.86 1.92
C LEU A 59 13.65 -7.68 1.01
N MET A 60 13.26 -7.13 -0.15
CA MET A 60 12.47 -7.83 -1.16
C MET A 60 13.20 -9.07 -1.69
N THR A 61 14.47 -8.92 -2.07
CA THR A 61 15.28 -10.02 -2.56
C THR A 61 15.44 -11.11 -1.51
N PHE A 62 15.75 -10.74 -0.28
CA PHE A 62 15.87 -11.66 0.83
C PHE A 62 14.55 -12.43 1.06
N THR A 63 13.42 -11.72 1.15
CA THR A 63 12.13 -12.36 1.41
C THR A 63 11.73 -13.30 0.27
N ALA A 64 11.95 -12.90 -0.99
CA ALA A 64 11.62 -13.72 -2.15
C ALA A 64 12.40 -15.05 -2.21
N GLN A 65 13.59 -15.11 -1.60
CA GLN A 65 14.42 -16.33 -1.50
C GLN A 65 13.94 -17.27 -0.39
N HIS A 66 13.17 -16.76 0.59
CA HIS A 66 12.71 -17.50 1.77
C HIS A 66 11.20 -17.78 1.78
N VAL A 67 10.47 -17.35 0.74
CA VAL A 67 9.06 -17.65 0.53
C VAL A 67 8.92 -18.57 -0.67
N ASP A 68 8.54 -19.83 -0.43
CA ASP A 68 8.45 -20.86 -1.48
C ASP A 68 7.25 -20.63 -2.41
N GLU A 69 6.10 -20.21 -1.85
CA GLU A 69 4.88 -20.00 -2.62
C GLU A 69 4.95 -18.71 -3.43
N ALA A 70 4.95 -18.82 -4.77
CA ALA A 70 5.00 -17.67 -5.66
C ALA A 70 3.88 -16.62 -5.40
N PRO A 71 2.62 -16.99 -5.14
CA PRO A 71 1.57 -16.02 -4.81
C PRO A 71 1.82 -15.24 -3.51
N ALA A 72 2.53 -15.83 -2.56
CA ALA A 72 2.84 -15.22 -1.26
C ALA A 72 4.03 -14.25 -1.30
N LYS A 73 4.82 -14.26 -2.37
CA LYS A 73 5.94 -13.31 -2.51
C LYS A 73 5.40 -11.89 -2.50
N PRO A 74 5.90 -11.02 -1.58
CA PRO A 74 5.39 -9.67 -1.46
C PRO A 74 5.66 -8.85 -2.72
N LYS A 75 4.77 -7.92 -3.03
CA LYS A 75 4.88 -7.00 -4.15
C LYS A 75 5.62 -5.72 -3.79
N ALA A 76 5.60 -5.36 -2.52
CA ALA A 76 6.34 -4.23 -1.99
C ALA A 76 6.70 -4.47 -0.52
N ILE A 77 7.82 -3.92 -0.11
CA ILE A 77 8.20 -3.77 1.31
C ILE A 77 8.45 -2.30 1.57
N THR A 78 7.81 -1.76 2.59
CA THR A 78 8.00 -0.38 3.03
C THR A 78 8.66 -0.37 4.39
N VAL A 79 9.81 0.27 4.49
CA VAL A 79 10.45 0.53 5.78
C VAL A 79 9.79 1.76 6.40
N ILE A 80 9.28 1.59 7.61
CA ILE A 80 8.63 2.66 8.39
C ILE A 80 9.41 2.89 9.69
N GLU A 81 9.33 4.10 10.24
CA GLU A 81 10.05 4.44 11.47
C GLU A 81 9.43 3.78 12.69
N GLN A 82 8.11 3.70 12.73
CA GLN A 82 7.36 3.20 13.87
C GLN A 82 6.23 2.27 13.43
N MET A 83 6.19 1.07 14.01
CA MET A 83 5.12 0.12 13.76
C MET A 83 3.86 0.51 14.54
N PRO A 84 2.68 0.60 13.90
CA PRO A 84 1.44 0.80 14.64
C PRO A 84 1.17 -0.36 15.59
N MET A 85 0.90 -0.05 16.85
CA MET A 85 0.70 -1.04 17.91
C MET A 85 -0.65 -0.84 18.61
N THR A 86 -1.25 -1.94 19.08
CA THR A 86 -2.39 -1.90 19.99
C THR A 86 -1.93 -1.57 21.40
N ASN A 87 -2.87 -1.22 22.28
CA ASN A 87 -2.60 -0.95 23.70
C ASN A 87 -2.01 -2.15 24.46
N VAL A 88 -2.18 -3.37 23.91
CA VAL A 88 -1.65 -4.61 24.51
C VAL A 88 -0.36 -5.08 23.81
N GLY A 89 0.27 -4.23 23.00
CA GLY A 89 1.57 -4.48 22.40
C GLY A 89 1.56 -5.43 21.20
N LYS A 90 0.43 -5.55 20.49
CA LYS A 90 0.34 -6.28 19.22
C LYS A 90 0.37 -5.30 18.04
N ILE A 91 0.91 -5.73 16.90
CA ILE A 91 0.88 -4.93 15.67
C ILE A 91 -0.58 -4.69 15.26
N TYR A 92 -0.91 -3.42 15.02
CA TYR A 92 -2.24 -3.01 14.60
C TYR A 92 -2.35 -3.00 13.07
N LYS A 93 -2.62 -4.18 12.50
CA LYS A 93 -2.71 -4.40 11.05
C LYS A 93 -3.76 -3.55 10.32
N PRO A 94 -4.91 -3.17 10.89
CA PRO A 94 -5.83 -2.25 10.22
C PRO A 94 -5.19 -0.93 9.79
N ALA A 95 -4.34 -0.32 10.64
CA ALA A 95 -3.61 0.89 10.26
C ALA A 95 -2.64 0.64 9.08
N LEU A 96 -2.00 -0.53 9.02
CA LEU A 96 -1.13 -0.89 7.90
C LEU A 96 -1.91 -1.10 6.59
N ARG A 97 -3.14 -1.62 6.65
CA ARG A 97 -4.02 -1.72 5.47
C ARG A 97 -4.42 -0.33 4.96
N VAL A 98 -4.67 0.62 5.86
CA VAL A 98 -4.93 2.02 5.50
C VAL A 98 -3.72 2.61 4.78
N LEU A 99 -2.50 2.40 5.30
CA LEU A 99 -1.27 2.84 4.64
C LEU A 99 -1.08 2.19 3.26
N ALA A 100 -1.31 0.88 3.15
CA ALA A 100 -1.22 0.15 1.89
C ALA A 100 -2.21 0.69 0.84
N SER A 101 -3.46 0.95 1.26
CA SER A 101 -4.48 1.55 0.40
C SER A 101 -4.10 2.95 -0.07
N ALA A 102 -3.53 3.78 0.81
CA ALA A 102 -3.04 5.10 0.46
C ALA A 102 -1.88 5.04 -0.55
N GLN A 103 -0.95 4.09 -0.39
CA GLN A 103 0.15 3.91 -1.33
C GLN A 103 -0.34 3.48 -2.72
N VAL A 104 -1.31 2.57 -2.80
CA VAL A 104 -1.93 2.16 -4.07
C VAL A 104 -2.61 3.34 -4.74
N ALA A 105 -3.41 4.09 -4.00
CA ALA A 105 -4.10 5.26 -4.53
C ALA A 105 -3.11 6.34 -5.01
N GLN A 106 -2.05 6.60 -4.25
CA GLN A 106 -1.02 7.57 -4.65
C GLN A 106 -0.34 7.16 -5.96
N ALA A 107 0.01 5.89 -6.12
CA ALA A 107 0.62 5.39 -7.35
C ALA A 107 -0.33 5.55 -8.56
N LEU A 108 -1.62 5.32 -8.38
CA LEU A 108 -2.63 5.52 -9.43
C LEU A 108 -2.81 7.01 -9.77
N VAL A 109 -2.78 7.89 -8.77
CA VAL A 109 -2.82 9.34 -8.96
C VAL A 109 -1.60 9.79 -9.76
N ASP A 110 -0.40 9.36 -9.38
CA ASP A 110 0.84 9.74 -10.06
C ASP A 110 0.86 9.26 -11.52
N ALA A 111 0.39 8.03 -11.77
CA ALA A 111 0.27 7.50 -13.13
C ALA A 111 -0.76 8.27 -13.97
N ALA A 112 -1.92 8.64 -13.42
CA ALA A 112 -2.93 9.42 -14.10
C ALA A 112 -2.44 10.84 -14.41
N ARG A 113 -1.74 11.48 -13.50
CA ARG A 113 -1.11 12.81 -13.69
C ARG A 113 -0.08 12.77 -14.80
N LEU A 114 0.79 11.76 -14.79
CA LEU A 114 1.80 11.59 -15.84
C LEU A 114 1.15 11.39 -17.21
N ALA A 115 0.11 10.56 -17.31
CA ALA A 115 -0.60 10.31 -18.56
C ALA A 115 -1.29 11.54 -19.13
N LEU A 116 -1.77 12.45 -18.28
CA LEU A 116 -2.43 13.70 -18.68
C LEU A 116 -1.46 14.88 -18.82
N GLY A 117 -0.18 14.73 -18.47
CA GLY A 117 0.79 15.80 -18.44
C GLY A 117 0.47 16.89 -17.40
N THR A 118 -0.21 16.51 -16.32
CA THR A 118 -0.56 17.43 -15.23
C THR A 118 0.70 17.78 -14.42
N ASP A 119 0.82 19.06 -14.05
CA ASP A 119 1.93 19.53 -13.21
C ASP A 119 2.07 18.69 -11.92
N PRO A 120 3.25 18.14 -11.63
CA PRO A 120 3.51 17.42 -10.38
C PRO A 120 3.24 18.25 -9.11
N ALA A 121 3.35 19.58 -9.19
CA ALA A 121 3.06 20.50 -8.08
C ALA A 121 1.55 20.74 -7.86
N ALA A 122 0.69 20.27 -8.79
CA ALA A 122 -0.74 20.42 -8.64
C ALA A 122 -1.24 19.74 -7.35
N ARG A 123 -2.12 20.42 -6.61
CA ARG A 123 -2.65 19.91 -5.33
C ARG A 123 -3.64 18.77 -5.57
N VAL A 124 -3.17 17.56 -5.31
CA VAL A 124 -3.99 16.35 -5.23
C VAL A 124 -3.66 15.67 -3.91
N GLU A 125 -4.65 15.54 -3.06
CA GLU A 125 -4.52 14.92 -1.74
C GLU A 125 -5.14 13.54 -1.75
N VAL A 126 -4.40 12.55 -1.27
CA VAL A 126 -4.88 11.18 -1.07
C VAL A 126 -5.06 10.95 0.43
N LEU A 127 -6.29 10.61 0.81
CA LEU A 127 -6.66 10.23 2.16
C LEU A 127 -7.10 8.77 2.16
N SER A 128 -6.76 8.03 3.18
CA SER A 128 -7.25 6.67 3.39
C SER A 128 -7.64 6.49 4.84
N ASP A 129 -8.77 5.81 5.05
CA ASP A 129 -9.34 5.57 6.36
C ASP A 129 -10.04 4.20 6.36
N GLU A 130 -10.04 3.52 7.52
CA GLU A 130 -10.61 2.18 7.65
C GLU A 130 -12.13 2.16 7.37
N ALA A 131 -12.85 3.18 7.77
CA ALA A 131 -14.31 3.26 7.63
C ALA A 131 -14.76 3.79 6.27
N THR A 132 -14.04 4.79 5.75
CA THR A 132 -14.41 5.54 4.54
C THR A 132 -13.71 5.09 3.28
N GLY A 133 -12.63 4.32 3.41
CA GLY A 133 -11.81 3.86 2.30
C GLY A 133 -10.87 4.95 1.77
N ILE A 134 -10.71 5.03 0.46
CA ILE A 134 -9.82 5.97 -0.22
C ILE A 134 -10.62 7.20 -0.67
N THR A 135 -10.14 8.38 -0.32
CA THR A 135 -10.66 9.65 -0.85
C THR A 135 -9.52 10.40 -1.55
N VAL A 136 -9.75 10.82 -2.78
CA VAL A 136 -8.83 11.67 -3.54
C VAL A 136 -9.48 13.02 -3.75
N ASN A 137 -8.88 14.07 -3.19
CA ASN A 137 -9.32 15.45 -3.34
C ASN A 137 -8.42 16.15 -4.36
N ILE A 138 -9.02 16.65 -5.44
CA ILE A 138 -8.34 17.40 -6.49
C ILE A 138 -8.70 18.86 -6.31
N ASP A 139 -7.72 19.76 -6.23
CA ASP A 139 -7.96 21.19 -6.25
C ASP A 139 -8.54 21.58 -7.64
N ALA A 140 -9.66 22.29 -7.65
CA ALA A 140 -10.31 22.72 -8.89
C ALA A 140 -9.45 23.66 -9.76
N ALA A 141 -8.45 24.31 -9.16
CA ALA A 141 -7.47 25.13 -9.88
C ALA A 141 -6.44 24.31 -10.68
N VAL A 142 -6.40 22.97 -10.49
CA VAL A 142 -5.50 22.10 -11.25
C VAL A 142 -5.87 22.12 -12.73
N PRO A 143 -4.94 22.42 -13.64
CA PRO A 143 -5.21 22.27 -15.07
C PRO A 143 -5.73 20.85 -15.38
N GLN A 144 -6.81 20.77 -16.16
CA GLN A 144 -7.46 19.49 -16.50
C GLN A 144 -8.05 18.73 -15.29
N ALA A 145 -8.40 19.41 -14.18
CA ALA A 145 -8.94 18.79 -12.98
C ALA A 145 -10.13 17.84 -13.27
N ALA A 146 -11.05 18.23 -14.15
CA ALA A 146 -12.18 17.38 -14.53
C ALA A 146 -11.76 16.10 -15.28
N GLN A 147 -10.74 16.18 -16.13
CA GLN A 147 -10.20 15.02 -16.85
C GLN A 147 -9.46 14.08 -15.87
N LEU A 148 -8.69 14.66 -14.95
CA LEU A 148 -8.02 13.91 -13.90
C LEU A 148 -9.04 13.21 -12.99
N GLN A 149 -10.11 13.91 -12.60
CA GLN A 149 -11.19 13.31 -11.81
C GLN A 149 -11.82 12.11 -12.52
N ALA A 150 -12.20 12.27 -13.79
CA ALA A 150 -12.80 11.19 -14.58
C ALA A 150 -11.84 9.98 -14.68
N ARG A 151 -10.57 10.22 -14.95
CA ARG A 151 -9.56 9.17 -15.04
C ARG A 151 -9.37 8.46 -13.70
N LEU A 152 -9.31 9.18 -12.60
CA LEU A 152 -9.16 8.58 -11.26
C LEU A 152 -10.40 7.80 -10.84
N GLN A 153 -11.60 8.27 -11.18
CA GLN A 153 -12.83 7.50 -10.95
C GLN A 153 -12.79 6.16 -11.70
N GLU A 154 -12.32 6.15 -12.94
CA GLU A 154 -12.18 4.93 -13.74
C GLU A 154 -11.18 3.94 -13.15
N VAL A 155 -9.98 4.39 -12.77
CA VAL A 155 -8.90 3.48 -12.31
C VAL A 155 -9.05 3.05 -10.85
N LEU A 156 -9.76 3.81 -10.03
CA LEU A 156 -10.02 3.47 -8.62
C LEU A 156 -11.26 2.59 -8.44
N ALA A 157 -12.25 2.68 -9.34
CA ALA A 157 -13.51 1.94 -9.23
C ALA A 157 -13.35 0.41 -9.11
N PRO A 158 -12.39 -0.25 -9.80
CA PRO A 158 -12.21 -1.70 -9.68
C PRO A 158 -11.57 -2.16 -8.38
N LEU A 159 -11.06 -1.26 -7.54
CA LEU A 159 -10.43 -1.65 -6.27
C LEU A 159 -11.47 -2.22 -5.29
N PRO A 160 -11.14 -3.26 -4.52
CA PRO A 160 -12.05 -3.90 -3.56
C PRO A 160 -12.21 -3.09 -2.26
N VAL A 161 -12.16 -1.78 -2.35
CA VAL A 161 -12.33 -0.82 -1.25
C VAL A 161 -13.22 0.33 -1.71
N LYS A 162 -13.87 1.01 -0.77
CA LYS A 162 -14.63 2.22 -1.11
C LYS A 162 -13.70 3.29 -1.64
N THR A 163 -14.10 3.94 -2.73
CA THR A 163 -13.31 5.01 -3.34
C THR A 163 -14.19 6.22 -3.63
N ARG A 164 -13.63 7.41 -3.44
CA ARG A 164 -14.26 8.68 -3.74
C ARG A 164 -13.25 9.63 -4.35
N VAL A 165 -13.63 10.32 -5.42
CA VAL A 165 -12.82 11.37 -6.05
C VAL A 165 -13.64 12.66 -6.07
N THR A 166 -13.13 13.72 -5.47
CA THR A 166 -13.81 15.01 -5.33
C THR A 166 -13.00 16.13 -5.97
N LEU A 167 -13.70 17.14 -6.45
CA LEU A 167 -13.12 18.44 -6.80
C LEU A 167 -13.38 19.38 -5.63
N GLY A 168 -12.31 19.87 -5.01
CA GLY A 168 -12.36 20.90 -3.97
C GLY A 168 -12.27 22.31 -4.58
N HIS A 169 -12.78 23.28 -3.84
CA HIS A 169 -12.65 24.70 -4.19
C HIS A 169 -11.41 25.29 -3.54
#